data_d8841bb47908e1a24b25631598cf58b8
#
_entry.id   d8841bb47908e1a24b25631598cf58b8
#
_cell.length_a   1.000
_cell.length_b   1.000
_cell.length_c   1.000
_cell.angle_alpha   90.00
_cell.angle_beta   90.00
_cell.angle_gamma   90.00
#
_symmetry.space_group_name_H-M   'P 1'
#
loop_
_entity.id
_entity.type
_entity.pdbx_description
1 polymer ?
#
loop_
_entity_poly.entity_id
_entity_poly.type
_entity_poly.pdbx_seq_one_letter_code
_entity_poly.pdbx_strand_id
1 'polypeptide(L)'
;MTTWASALLRIHLACALGAGLFFWLAAFHRKGEARHRAIGRWFARLMYTAAATGAILAVADLIAPQLVRPSDPLLSPDALRELARQSAPTMWLALFVLLIIVAPVQHGVAAIAAGPTPRRMRSMVHATLNTLAIVATLAFVPAAIAWHQPLFLIVAPIGFIVGLRNMGYAARSSAAPIEWQREHLTSMLTAGITLHTALFVFGTSRTLKWALAGWAQLAPWTIPAVIGLIVILVFRQRGPWRTRHG
;
A
#
# COMPACT_ATOMS: atom_id res chain seq x y z
N MET A 1 16.05 -19.18 -0.07
CA MET A 1 15.56 -18.49 1.13
C MET A 1 15.63 -19.44 2.32
N THR A 2 15.97 -18.94 3.50
CA THR A 2 15.90 -19.70 4.74
C THR A 2 14.47 -20.18 5.01
N THR A 3 14.29 -21.24 5.80
CA THR A 3 12.97 -21.84 6.03
C THR A 3 11.95 -20.87 6.61
N TRP A 4 12.35 -20.04 7.59
CA TRP A 4 11.47 -19.03 8.18
C TRP A 4 11.09 -17.92 7.19
N ALA A 5 12.05 -17.43 6.39
CA ALA A 5 11.80 -16.36 5.41
C ALA A 5 10.87 -16.86 4.28
N SER A 6 11.01 -18.12 3.86
CA SER A 6 10.12 -18.71 2.86
C SER A 6 8.70 -18.94 3.43
N ALA A 7 8.58 -19.30 4.71
CA ALA A 7 7.28 -19.40 5.38
C ALA A 7 6.61 -18.01 5.48
N LEU A 8 7.37 -16.99 5.91
CA LEU A 8 6.86 -15.64 6.04
C LEU A 8 6.46 -15.04 4.69
N LEU A 9 7.23 -15.31 3.63
CA LEU A 9 6.87 -14.92 2.26
C LEU A 9 5.56 -15.57 1.79
N ARG A 10 5.36 -16.86 2.07
CA ARG A 10 4.10 -17.54 1.75
C ARG A 10 2.91 -16.92 2.47
N ILE A 11 3.07 -16.59 3.76
CA ILE A 11 2.05 -15.87 4.54
C ILE A 11 1.77 -14.50 3.92
N HIS A 12 2.83 -13.73 3.58
CA HIS A 12 2.72 -12.44 2.93
C HIS A 12 1.90 -12.53 1.64
N LEU A 13 2.27 -13.44 0.75
CA LEU A 13 1.60 -13.63 -0.54
C LEU A 13 0.15 -14.10 -0.36
N ALA A 14 -0.12 -15.06 0.52
CA ALA A 14 -1.47 -15.54 0.80
C ALA A 14 -2.36 -14.40 1.34
N CYS A 15 -1.84 -13.58 2.26
CA CYS A 15 -2.55 -12.43 2.79
C CYS A 15 -2.78 -11.34 1.73
N ALA A 16 -1.79 -11.07 0.88
CA ALA A 16 -1.93 -10.07 -0.20
C ALA A 16 -2.96 -10.51 -1.25
N LEU A 17 -2.93 -11.76 -1.69
CA LEU A 17 -3.91 -12.32 -2.62
C LEU A 17 -5.31 -12.38 -2.00
N GLY A 18 -5.39 -12.81 -0.73
CA GLY A 18 -6.64 -12.79 0.03
C GLY A 18 -7.20 -11.38 0.16
N ALA A 19 -6.36 -10.39 0.46
CA ALA A 19 -6.78 -8.99 0.52
C ALA A 19 -7.33 -8.52 -0.84
N GLY A 20 -6.69 -8.87 -1.96
CA GLY A 20 -7.21 -8.59 -3.30
C GLY A 20 -8.60 -9.18 -3.54
N LEU A 21 -8.82 -10.44 -3.15
CA LEU A 21 -10.14 -11.08 -3.23
C LEU A 21 -11.17 -10.33 -2.37
N PHE A 22 -10.86 -10.06 -1.10
CA PHE A 22 -11.79 -9.37 -0.19
C PHE A 22 -12.04 -7.91 -0.59
N PHE A 23 -11.09 -7.25 -1.27
CA PHE A 23 -11.31 -5.93 -1.88
C PHE A 23 -12.46 -5.99 -2.90
N TRP A 24 -12.42 -6.91 -3.84
CA TRP A 24 -13.45 -7.06 -4.86
C TRP A 24 -14.79 -7.52 -4.27
N LEU A 25 -14.76 -8.46 -3.33
CA LEU A 25 -15.98 -8.85 -2.62
C LEU A 25 -16.62 -7.65 -1.92
N ALA A 26 -15.84 -6.79 -1.23
CA ALA A 26 -16.35 -5.57 -0.61
C ALA A 26 -16.86 -4.57 -1.66
N ALA A 27 -16.18 -4.46 -2.81
CA ALA A 27 -16.58 -3.56 -3.88
C ALA A 27 -17.94 -3.90 -4.48
N PHE A 28 -18.26 -5.18 -4.61
CA PHE A 28 -19.54 -5.65 -5.22
C PHE A 28 -20.68 -5.81 -4.22
N HIS A 29 -20.43 -5.84 -2.90
CA HIS A 29 -21.51 -5.94 -1.92
C HIS A 29 -22.17 -4.58 -1.66
N ARG A 30 -23.46 -4.63 -1.28
CA ARG A 30 -24.19 -3.42 -0.90
C ARG A 30 -23.55 -2.75 0.31
N LYS A 31 -23.26 -1.47 0.14
CA LYS A 31 -22.56 -0.67 1.16
C LYS A 31 -23.42 -0.52 2.42
N GLY A 32 -22.79 -0.58 3.60
CA GLY A 32 -23.46 -0.43 4.89
C GLY A 32 -24.09 -1.71 5.45
N GLU A 33 -24.25 -2.77 4.68
CA GLU A 33 -24.74 -4.06 5.17
C GLU A 33 -23.74 -4.79 6.10
N ALA A 34 -24.25 -5.70 6.92
CA ALA A 34 -23.42 -6.48 7.84
C ALA A 34 -22.34 -7.29 7.10
N ARG A 35 -22.67 -7.84 5.94
CA ARG A 35 -21.74 -8.58 5.08
C ARG A 35 -20.61 -7.68 4.55
N HIS A 36 -20.94 -6.49 4.04
CA HIS A 36 -19.93 -5.52 3.59
C HIS A 36 -18.95 -5.18 4.72
N ARG A 37 -19.48 -4.93 5.94
CA ARG A 37 -18.64 -4.64 7.11
C ARG A 37 -17.75 -5.82 7.51
N ALA A 38 -18.27 -7.06 7.44
CA ALA A 38 -17.49 -8.25 7.75
C ALA A 38 -16.35 -8.47 6.73
N ILE A 39 -16.67 -8.37 5.44
CA ILE A 39 -15.70 -8.46 4.34
C ILE A 39 -14.63 -7.38 4.47
N GLY A 40 -15.03 -6.13 4.74
CA GLY A 40 -14.10 -5.01 4.93
C GLY A 40 -13.16 -5.20 6.12
N ARG A 41 -13.62 -5.82 7.23
CA ARG A 41 -12.74 -6.18 8.35
C ARG A 41 -11.69 -7.23 7.96
N TRP A 42 -12.06 -8.24 7.19
CA TRP A 42 -11.12 -9.22 6.67
C TRP A 42 -10.11 -8.59 5.71
N PHE A 43 -10.57 -7.75 4.78
CA PHE A 43 -9.69 -6.97 3.92
C PHE A 43 -8.63 -6.22 4.73
N ALA A 44 -9.05 -5.43 5.73
CA ALA A 44 -8.12 -4.65 6.55
C ALA A 44 -7.12 -5.55 7.33
N ARG A 45 -7.59 -6.64 7.93
CA ARG A 45 -6.72 -7.59 8.66
C ARG A 45 -5.67 -8.21 7.74
N LEU A 46 -6.07 -8.68 6.56
CA LEU A 46 -5.17 -9.28 5.59
C LEU A 46 -4.15 -8.24 5.08
N MET A 47 -4.56 -6.99 4.86
CA MET A 47 -3.67 -5.90 4.46
C MET A 47 -2.62 -5.61 5.55
N TYR A 48 -3.02 -5.52 6.82
CA TYR A 48 -2.08 -5.30 7.92
C TYR A 48 -1.12 -6.48 8.08
N THR A 49 -1.60 -7.71 7.97
CA THR A 49 -0.74 -8.90 8.06
C THR A 49 0.25 -8.96 6.89
N ALA A 50 -0.22 -8.70 5.67
CA ALA A 50 0.65 -8.63 4.51
C ALA A 50 1.70 -7.51 4.67
N ALA A 51 1.30 -6.34 5.14
CA ALA A 51 2.24 -5.24 5.35
C ALA A 51 3.28 -5.56 6.43
N ALA A 52 2.87 -6.13 7.56
CA ALA A 52 3.79 -6.51 8.64
C ALA A 52 4.79 -7.56 8.18
N THR A 53 4.32 -8.64 7.54
CA THR A 53 5.18 -9.72 7.05
C THR A 53 6.13 -9.25 5.94
N GLY A 54 5.64 -8.40 5.02
CA GLY A 54 6.45 -7.80 3.99
C GLY A 54 7.51 -6.84 4.54
N ALA A 55 7.15 -6.04 5.55
CA ALA A 55 8.10 -5.14 6.22
C ALA A 55 9.20 -5.91 6.95
N ILE A 56 8.86 -6.99 7.67
CA ILE A 56 9.85 -7.85 8.32
C ILE A 56 10.83 -8.42 7.30
N LEU A 57 10.35 -8.93 6.16
CA LEU A 57 11.20 -9.48 5.11
C LEU A 57 12.10 -8.40 4.50
N ALA A 58 11.57 -7.22 4.19
CA ALA A 58 12.32 -6.13 3.59
C ALA A 58 13.39 -5.58 4.54
N VAL A 59 13.04 -5.37 5.82
CA VAL A 59 13.98 -4.92 6.84
C VAL A 59 15.07 -5.96 7.08
N ALA A 60 14.70 -7.25 7.18
CA ALA A 60 15.66 -8.32 7.35
C ALA A 60 16.66 -8.40 6.17
N ASP A 61 16.18 -8.21 4.93
CA ASP A 61 17.06 -8.19 3.75
C ASP A 61 17.99 -6.97 3.74
N LEU A 62 17.56 -5.83 4.28
CA LEU A 62 18.38 -4.62 4.37
C LEU A 62 19.48 -4.70 5.44
N ILE A 63 19.17 -5.25 6.63
CA ILE A 63 20.09 -5.24 7.77
C ILE A 63 20.92 -6.54 7.90
N ALA A 64 20.36 -7.65 7.45
CA ALA A 64 20.96 -8.97 7.60
C ALA A 64 20.55 -9.91 6.44
N PRO A 65 20.98 -9.64 5.19
CA PRO A 65 20.55 -10.36 4.00
C PRO A 65 20.80 -11.87 4.08
N GLN A 66 21.81 -12.31 4.84
CA GLN A 66 22.11 -13.71 5.13
C GLN A 66 20.96 -14.42 5.88
N LEU A 67 20.12 -13.71 6.60
CA LEU A 67 18.96 -14.27 7.29
C LEU A 67 17.82 -14.61 6.32
N VAL A 68 17.70 -13.88 5.23
CA VAL A 68 16.61 -14.04 4.25
C VAL A 68 17.04 -14.92 3.09
N ARG A 69 18.28 -14.73 2.62
CA ARG A 69 18.84 -15.45 1.47
C ARG A 69 19.48 -16.75 1.93
N PRO A 70 19.43 -17.82 1.12
CA PRO A 70 20.22 -19.00 1.46
C PRO A 70 21.69 -18.58 1.49
N SER A 71 22.38 -18.98 2.54
CA SER A 71 23.83 -18.96 2.54
C SER A 71 24.27 -19.91 1.43
N ASP A 72 24.58 -19.36 0.26
CA ASP A 72 25.40 -20.09 -0.70
C ASP A 72 26.79 -20.17 -0.05
N PRO A 73 27.27 -21.35 0.32
CA PRO A 73 28.55 -21.47 0.97
C PRO A 73 29.72 -20.97 0.07
N LEU A 74 29.41 -20.69 -1.20
CA LEU A 74 30.38 -20.14 -2.19
C LEU A 74 30.38 -18.60 -2.19
N LEU A 75 29.43 -17.92 -1.54
CA LEU A 75 29.38 -16.47 -1.48
C LEU A 75 30.26 -15.95 -0.34
N SER A 76 31.27 -15.17 -0.70
CA SER A 76 32.06 -14.43 0.29
C SER A 76 31.21 -13.39 1.03
N PRO A 77 31.62 -12.95 2.23
CA PRO A 77 30.96 -11.86 2.95
C PRO A 77 30.81 -10.58 2.12
N ASP A 78 31.77 -10.29 1.25
CA ASP A 78 31.76 -9.12 0.38
C ASP A 78 30.73 -9.26 -0.75
N ALA A 79 30.58 -10.45 -1.32
CA ALA A 79 29.55 -10.75 -2.31
C ALA A 79 28.14 -10.62 -1.71
N LEU A 80 27.94 -11.03 -0.45
CA LEU A 80 26.67 -10.84 0.27
C LEU A 80 26.37 -9.35 0.51
N ARG A 81 27.37 -8.55 0.88
CA ARG A 81 27.22 -7.09 1.03
C ARG A 81 26.86 -6.42 -0.29
N GLU A 82 27.48 -6.84 -1.38
CA GLU A 82 27.20 -6.33 -2.71
C GLU A 82 25.75 -6.66 -3.13
N LEU A 83 25.29 -7.89 -2.91
CA LEU A 83 23.91 -8.29 -3.16
C LEU A 83 22.91 -7.46 -2.34
N ALA A 84 23.21 -7.20 -1.06
CA ALA A 84 22.40 -6.35 -0.21
C ALA A 84 22.31 -4.92 -0.75
N ARG A 85 23.45 -4.37 -1.17
CA ARG A 85 23.53 -3.03 -1.74
C ARG A 85 22.73 -2.90 -3.03
N GLN A 86 22.79 -3.91 -3.91
CA GLN A 86 22.01 -3.96 -5.16
C GLN A 86 20.51 -4.10 -4.92
N SER A 87 20.08 -4.81 -3.88
CA SER A 87 18.67 -4.98 -3.55
C SER A 87 18.09 -3.83 -2.73
N ALA A 88 18.92 -3.02 -2.07
CA ALA A 88 18.47 -1.97 -1.17
C ALA A 88 17.42 -1.02 -1.81
N PRO A 89 17.58 -0.51 -3.05
CA PRO A 89 16.55 0.33 -3.66
C PRO A 89 15.18 -0.35 -3.73
N THR A 90 15.17 -1.64 -4.10
CA THR A 90 13.93 -2.42 -4.20
C THR A 90 13.28 -2.63 -2.82
N MET A 91 14.07 -2.89 -1.79
CA MET A 91 13.56 -3.08 -0.42
C MET A 91 13.02 -1.78 0.16
N TRP A 92 13.71 -0.66 -0.05
CA TRP A 92 13.20 0.67 0.34
C TRP A 92 11.90 1.01 -0.39
N LEU A 93 11.81 0.73 -1.70
CA LEU A 93 10.57 0.90 -2.45
C LEU A 93 9.45 0.01 -1.90
N ALA A 94 9.75 -1.25 -1.57
CA ALA A 94 8.77 -2.15 -0.97
C ALA A 94 8.25 -1.62 0.37
N LEU A 95 9.12 -1.15 1.26
CA LEU A 95 8.72 -0.53 2.54
C LEU A 95 7.84 0.70 2.33
N PHE A 96 8.18 1.54 1.36
CA PHE A 96 7.37 2.71 1.01
C PHE A 96 5.99 2.30 0.47
N VAL A 97 5.92 1.33 -0.42
CA VAL A 97 4.66 0.79 -0.95
C VAL A 97 3.79 0.22 0.17
N LEU A 98 4.38 -0.52 1.12
CA LEU A 98 3.64 -1.02 2.29
C LEU A 98 3.08 0.13 3.14
N LEU A 99 3.83 1.19 3.33
CA LEU A 99 3.39 2.37 4.07
C LEU A 99 2.22 3.07 3.38
N ILE A 100 2.30 3.31 2.06
CA ILE A 100 1.21 3.92 1.29
C ILE A 100 0.01 2.99 1.06
N ILE A 101 0.10 1.71 1.45
CA ILE A 101 -1.02 0.78 1.58
C ILE A 101 -1.67 0.92 2.96
N VAL A 102 -0.87 0.85 4.03
CA VAL A 102 -1.37 0.80 5.41
C VAL A 102 -2.00 2.13 5.82
N ALA A 103 -1.41 3.27 5.45
CA ALA A 103 -1.92 4.58 5.83
C ALA A 103 -3.34 4.84 5.33
N PRO A 104 -3.70 4.60 4.05
CA PRO A 104 -5.08 4.71 3.58
C PRO A 104 -6.03 3.69 4.21
N VAL A 105 -5.60 2.43 4.42
CA VAL A 105 -6.47 1.43 5.08
C VAL A 105 -6.84 1.89 6.47
N GLN A 106 -5.85 2.28 7.28
CA GLN A 106 -6.07 2.79 8.63
C GLN A 106 -6.95 4.04 8.62
N HIS A 107 -6.68 4.99 7.72
CA HIS A 107 -7.45 6.20 7.59
C HIS A 107 -8.91 5.92 7.19
N GLY A 108 -9.15 5.08 6.21
CA GLY A 108 -10.50 4.74 5.75
C GLY A 108 -11.33 3.99 6.80
N VAL A 109 -10.72 3.09 7.59
CA VAL A 109 -11.37 2.43 8.72
C VAL A 109 -11.70 3.46 9.81
N ALA A 110 -10.74 4.34 10.13
CA ALA A 110 -10.92 5.38 11.14
C ALA A 110 -11.99 6.40 10.73
N ALA A 111 -12.11 6.74 9.43
CA ALA A 111 -13.11 7.68 8.94
C ALA A 111 -14.55 7.19 9.19
N ILE A 112 -14.83 5.90 8.96
CA ILE A 112 -16.13 5.29 9.28
C ILE A 112 -16.37 5.27 10.80
N ALA A 113 -15.36 4.93 11.59
CA ALA A 113 -15.50 4.89 13.04
C ALA A 113 -15.70 6.27 13.67
N ALA A 114 -15.06 7.30 13.13
CA ALA A 114 -15.17 8.68 13.57
C ALA A 114 -16.49 9.35 13.13
N GLY A 115 -17.03 8.92 11.98
CA GLY A 115 -18.27 9.47 11.43
C GLY A 115 -18.22 11.00 11.26
N PRO A 116 -19.17 11.75 11.83
CA PRO A 116 -19.23 13.19 11.66
C PRO A 116 -18.14 13.97 12.41
N THR A 117 -17.29 13.31 13.20
CA THR A 117 -16.26 13.95 14.02
C THR A 117 -14.85 13.51 13.63
N PRO A 118 -14.27 14.03 12.53
CA PRO A 118 -12.96 13.60 12.04
C PRO A 118 -11.82 13.70 13.07
N ARG A 119 -11.91 14.63 14.02
CA ARG A 119 -10.90 14.76 15.10
C ARG A 119 -10.71 13.49 15.92
N ARG A 120 -11.71 12.60 16.01
CA ARG A 120 -11.60 11.30 16.67
C ARG A 120 -10.61 10.35 16.00
N MET A 121 -10.22 10.65 14.76
CA MET A 121 -9.19 9.88 14.04
C MET A 121 -7.78 10.20 14.51
N ARG A 122 -7.57 11.28 15.26
CA ARG A 122 -6.27 11.74 15.74
C ARG A 122 -5.74 10.81 16.82
N SER A 123 -5.11 9.73 16.39
CA SER A 123 -4.38 8.80 17.24
C SER A 123 -2.88 8.87 16.90
N MET A 124 -2.03 8.39 17.81
CA MET A 124 -0.59 8.27 17.55
C MET A 124 -0.33 7.46 16.28
N VAL A 125 -1.04 6.34 16.10
CA VAL A 125 -0.91 5.49 14.90
C VAL A 125 -1.25 6.26 13.64
N HIS A 126 -2.38 7.00 13.64
CA HIS A 126 -2.77 7.80 12.47
C HIS A 126 -1.74 8.89 12.15
N ALA A 127 -1.29 9.62 13.16
CA ALA A 127 -0.28 10.67 12.99
C ALA A 127 1.04 10.09 12.47
N THR A 128 1.55 9.02 13.10
CA THR A 128 2.82 8.38 12.72
C THR A 128 2.79 7.88 11.29
N LEU A 129 1.77 7.10 10.88
CA LEU A 129 1.69 6.55 9.54
C LEU A 129 1.68 7.64 8.46
N ASN A 130 0.91 8.70 8.66
CA ASN A 130 0.80 9.77 7.66
C ASN A 130 2.02 10.69 7.66
N THR A 131 2.63 10.97 8.82
CA THR A 131 3.91 11.69 8.89
C THR A 131 5.02 10.89 8.23
N LEU A 132 5.12 9.58 8.50
CA LEU A 132 6.10 8.71 7.84
C LEU A 132 5.89 8.68 6.32
N ALA A 133 4.66 8.70 5.82
CA ALA A 133 4.39 8.75 4.39
C ALA A 133 4.93 10.05 3.76
N ILE A 134 4.78 11.19 4.43
CA ILE A 134 5.32 12.49 3.98
C ILE A 134 6.85 12.47 4.05
N VAL A 135 7.43 12.08 5.18
CA VAL A 135 8.89 12.08 5.39
C VAL A 135 9.58 11.11 4.44
N ALA A 136 9.04 9.90 4.28
CA ALA A 136 9.56 8.93 3.33
C ALA A 136 9.55 9.48 1.90
N THR A 137 8.50 10.20 1.49
CA THR A 137 8.47 10.88 0.18
C THR A 137 9.65 11.83 0.02
N LEU A 138 9.92 12.67 1.02
CA LEU A 138 11.03 13.63 0.97
C LEU A 138 12.39 12.92 0.90
N ALA A 139 12.54 11.77 1.58
CA ALA A 139 13.75 10.96 1.53
C ALA A 139 13.93 10.24 0.17
N PHE A 140 12.83 9.90 -0.51
CA PHE A 140 12.88 9.22 -1.81
C PHE A 140 13.38 10.11 -2.95
N VAL A 141 13.24 11.43 -2.86
CA VAL A 141 13.73 12.34 -3.91
C VAL A 141 15.27 12.28 -4.03
N PRO A 142 16.06 12.52 -2.98
CA PRO A 142 17.51 12.36 -3.07
C PRO A 142 17.94 10.92 -3.34
N ALA A 143 17.23 9.92 -2.81
CA ALA A 143 17.50 8.51 -3.06
C ALA A 143 17.31 8.15 -4.55
N ALA A 144 16.31 8.69 -5.22
CA ALA A 144 16.08 8.49 -6.65
C ALA A 144 17.27 8.97 -7.49
N ILE A 145 17.86 10.10 -7.09
CA ILE A 145 19.05 10.66 -7.75
C ILE A 145 20.27 9.77 -7.47
N ALA A 146 20.52 9.47 -6.20
CA ALA A 146 21.69 8.70 -5.76
C ALA A 146 21.72 7.26 -6.34
N TRP A 147 20.56 6.62 -6.47
CA TRP A 147 20.45 5.26 -6.99
C TRP A 147 20.09 5.19 -8.48
N HIS A 148 19.98 6.34 -9.17
CA HIS A 148 19.56 6.42 -10.57
C HIS A 148 18.24 5.66 -10.83
N GLN A 149 17.27 5.80 -9.90
CA GLN A 149 15.97 5.11 -9.91
C GLN A 149 14.83 6.08 -10.16
N PRO A 150 14.53 6.46 -11.41
CA PRO A 150 13.49 7.45 -11.75
C PRO A 150 12.10 7.02 -11.28
N LEU A 151 11.86 5.72 -11.09
CA LEU A 151 10.61 5.20 -10.55
C LEU A 151 10.26 5.80 -9.18
N PHE A 152 11.26 6.10 -8.35
CA PHE A 152 11.04 6.72 -7.03
C PHE A 152 10.39 8.11 -7.16
N LEU A 153 10.77 8.88 -8.19
CA LEU A 153 10.17 10.19 -8.43
C LEU A 153 8.70 10.10 -8.87
N ILE A 154 8.33 8.98 -9.51
CA ILE A 154 6.94 8.73 -9.95
C ILE A 154 6.07 8.31 -8.77
N VAL A 155 6.61 7.50 -7.86
CA VAL A 155 5.84 6.91 -6.74
C VAL A 155 5.82 7.83 -5.50
N ALA A 156 6.89 8.60 -5.27
CA ALA A 156 7.02 9.47 -4.11
C ALA A 156 5.86 10.46 -3.91
N PRO A 157 5.35 11.18 -4.93
CA PRO A 157 4.24 12.11 -4.75
C PRO A 157 2.99 11.48 -4.15
N ILE A 158 2.78 10.17 -4.35
CA ILE A 158 1.62 9.45 -3.81
C ILE A 158 1.62 9.48 -2.29
N GLY A 159 2.77 9.20 -1.67
CA GLY A 159 2.90 9.23 -0.20
C GLY A 159 2.67 10.61 0.39
N PHE A 160 3.18 11.65 -0.28
CA PHE A 160 2.97 13.03 0.12
C PHE A 160 1.48 13.43 0.08
N ILE A 161 0.81 13.15 -1.06
CA ILE A 161 -0.61 13.44 -1.26
C ILE A 161 -1.47 12.68 -0.25
N VAL A 162 -1.20 11.39 -0.05
CA VAL A 162 -1.93 10.54 0.91
C VAL A 162 -1.76 11.09 2.32
N GLY A 163 -0.52 11.36 2.75
CA GLY A 163 -0.23 11.85 4.09
C GLY A 163 -0.91 13.20 4.37
N LEU A 164 -0.74 14.18 3.48
CA LEU A 164 -1.33 15.51 3.64
C LEU A 164 -2.85 15.46 3.64
N ARG A 165 -3.45 14.73 2.70
CA ARG A 165 -4.90 14.60 2.60
C ARG A 165 -5.49 13.97 3.87
N ASN A 166 -4.90 12.89 4.35
CA ASN A 166 -5.37 12.17 5.53
C ASN A 166 -5.25 13.03 6.80
N MET A 167 -4.14 13.74 6.96
CA MET A 167 -3.95 14.66 8.09
C MET A 167 -4.89 15.86 8.00
N GLY A 168 -5.04 16.45 6.82
CA GLY A 168 -5.95 17.55 6.57
C GLY A 168 -7.41 17.19 6.87
N TYR A 169 -7.85 15.99 6.49
CA TYR A 169 -9.18 15.51 6.83
C TYR A 169 -9.36 15.34 8.35
N ALA A 170 -8.42 14.69 9.03
CA ALA A 170 -8.45 14.50 10.48
C ALA A 170 -8.34 15.83 11.28
N ALA A 171 -7.90 16.90 10.65
CA ALA A 171 -7.84 18.23 11.25
C ALA A 171 -9.22 18.90 11.33
N ARG A 172 -10.18 18.48 10.52
CA ARG A 172 -11.52 19.08 10.45
C ARG A 172 -12.31 18.84 11.75
N SER A 173 -13.12 19.81 12.13
CA SER A 173 -13.98 19.73 13.32
C SER A 173 -15.22 18.86 13.09
N SER A 174 -15.78 18.91 11.88
CA SER A 174 -16.98 18.17 11.50
C SER A 174 -16.91 17.71 10.03
N ALA A 175 -17.70 16.70 9.70
CA ALA A 175 -17.90 16.22 8.34
C ALA A 175 -19.35 15.77 8.15
N ALA A 176 -19.94 16.12 7.00
CA ALA A 176 -21.27 15.65 6.62
C ALA A 176 -21.26 14.13 6.35
N PRO A 177 -22.40 13.42 6.45
CA PRO A 177 -22.47 11.97 6.22
C PRO A 177 -21.86 11.54 4.90
N ILE A 178 -22.10 12.28 3.83
CA ILE A 178 -21.55 11.99 2.51
C ILE A 178 -20.02 12.19 2.46
N GLU A 179 -19.44 13.06 3.27
CA GLU A 179 -18.01 13.35 3.26
C GLU A 179 -17.19 12.21 3.88
N TRP A 180 -17.55 11.72 5.08
CA TRP A 180 -16.81 10.63 5.71
C TRP A 180 -17.00 9.30 4.97
N GLN A 181 -18.16 9.09 4.31
CA GLN A 181 -18.35 7.95 3.42
C GLN A 181 -17.45 8.03 2.17
N ARG A 182 -17.37 9.21 1.53
CA ARG A 182 -16.46 9.45 0.40
C ARG A 182 -15.00 9.29 0.82
N GLU A 183 -14.67 9.75 2.02
CA GLU A 183 -13.31 9.63 2.55
C GLU A 183 -12.92 8.16 2.76
N HIS A 184 -13.81 7.36 3.37
CA HIS A 184 -13.64 5.92 3.45
C HIS A 184 -13.46 5.27 2.07
N LEU A 185 -14.38 5.54 1.15
CA LEU A 185 -14.33 4.97 -0.20
C LEU A 185 -13.02 5.31 -0.92
N THR A 186 -12.64 6.60 -0.91
CA THR A 186 -11.41 7.05 -1.57
C THR A 186 -10.19 6.36 -0.97
N SER A 187 -10.14 6.22 0.35
CA SER A 187 -9.02 5.57 1.05
C SER A 187 -8.95 4.07 0.75
N MET A 188 -10.09 3.37 0.75
CA MET A 188 -10.13 1.95 0.38
C MET A 188 -9.75 1.72 -1.08
N LEU A 189 -10.20 2.58 -2.00
CA LEU A 189 -9.81 2.52 -3.41
C LEU A 189 -8.32 2.78 -3.58
N THR A 190 -7.75 3.79 -2.90
CA THR A 190 -6.32 4.07 -2.93
C THR A 190 -5.52 2.86 -2.47
N ALA A 191 -5.89 2.24 -1.33
CA ALA A 191 -5.23 1.04 -0.84
C ALA A 191 -5.38 -0.14 -1.80
N GLY A 192 -6.57 -0.33 -2.39
CA GLY A 192 -6.82 -1.39 -3.37
C GLY A 192 -5.99 -1.22 -4.65
N ILE A 193 -5.91 0.00 -5.18
CA ILE A 193 -5.08 0.31 -6.35
C ILE A 193 -3.62 -0.02 -6.06
N THR A 194 -3.10 0.48 -4.93
CA THR A 194 -1.70 0.24 -4.54
C THR A 194 -1.41 -1.25 -4.35
N LEU A 195 -2.33 -2.00 -3.72
CA LEU A 195 -2.23 -3.46 -3.59
C LEU A 195 -2.13 -4.15 -4.96
N HIS A 196 -3.04 -3.84 -5.89
CA HIS A 196 -3.03 -4.47 -7.22
C HIS A 196 -1.79 -4.09 -8.01
N THR A 197 -1.34 -2.83 -7.92
CA THR A 197 -0.07 -2.39 -8.49
C THR A 197 1.08 -3.22 -7.92
N ALA A 198 1.16 -3.38 -6.60
CA ALA A 198 2.21 -4.16 -5.95
C ALA A 198 2.17 -5.64 -6.36
N LEU A 199 0.99 -6.27 -6.36
CA LEU A 199 0.81 -7.65 -6.83
C LEU A 199 1.22 -7.83 -8.28
N PHE A 200 0.89 -6.87 -9.15
CA PHE A 200 1.26 -6.91 -10.56
C PHE A 200 2.77 -6.70 -10.73
N VAL A 201 3.36 -5.69 -10.12
CA VAL A 201 4.78 -5.37 -10.27
C VAL A 201 5.69 -6.44 -9.66
N PHE A 202 5.49 -6.75 -8.37
CA PHE A 202 6.36 -7.69 -7.66
C PHE A 202 6.00 -9.16 -7.95
N GLY A 203 4.73 -9.44 -8.28
CA GLY A 203 4.26 -10.78 -8.62
C GLY A 203 4.69 -11.20 -10.03
N THR A 204 4.46 -10.38 -11.05
CA THR A 204 4.75 -10.73 -12.44
C THR A 204 6.23 -10.85 -12.74
N SER A 205 7.07 -9.99 -12.14
CA SER A 205 8.52 -10.05 -12.32
C SER A 205 9.11 -11.39 -11.83
N ARG A 206 8.50 -12.01 -10.82
CA ARG A 206 8.94 -13.30 -10.27
C ARG A 206 8.32 -14.51 -10.98
N THR A 207 7.05 -14.43 -11.36
CA THR A 207 6.31 -15.58 -11.89
C THR A 207 6.34 -15.66 -13.40
N LEU A 208 6.25 -14.53 -14.10
CA LEU A 208 6.17 -14.51 -15.56
C LEU A 208 7.50 -14.21 -16.25
N LYS A 209 8.56 -13.85 -15.49
CA LYS A 209 9.87 -13.46 -16.02
C LYS A 209 9.77 -12.46 -17.18
N TRP A 210 8.75 -11.62 -17.16
CA TRP A 210 8.55 -10.60 -18.18
C TRP A 210 9.61 -9.51 -18.00
N ALA A 211 10.62 -9.56 -18.82
CA ALA A 211 11.58 -8.47 -18.98
C ALA A 211 10.97 -7.38 -19.87
N LEU A 212 10.18 -6.50 -19.26
CA LEU A 212 9.77 -5.28 -19.94
C LEU A 212 10.98 -4.37 -20.09
N ALA A 213 11.28 -3.94 -21.31
CA ALA A 213 12.43 -3.07 -21.60
C ALA A 213 11.98 -1.60 -21.72
N GLY A 214 12.88 -0.68 -21.36
CA GLY A 214 12.67 0.76 -21.53
C GLY A 214 11.42 1.27 -20.79
N TRP A 215 10.66 2.16 -21.41
CA TRP A 215 9.47 2.77 -20.84
C TRP A 215 8.34 1.78 -20.50
N ALA A 216 8.32 0.60 -21.12
CA ALA A 216 7.34 -0.44 -20.83
C ALA A 216 7.41 -0.92 -19.37
N GLN A 217 8.55 -0.76 -18.69
CA GLN A 217 8.70 -1.07 -17.26
C GLN A 217 7.83 -0.21 -16.35
N LEU A 218 7.39 0.96 -16.82
CA LEU A 218 6.51 1.86 -16.07
C LEU A 218 5.04 1.47 -16.16
N ALA A 219 4.64 0.70 -17.17
CA ALA A 219 3.25 0.31 -17.39
C ALA A 219 2.61 -0.40 -16.18
N PRO A 220 3.26 -1.37 -15.51
CA PRO A 220 2.72 -2.02 -14.31
C PRO A 220 2.45 -1.05 -13.15
N TRP A 221 3.18 0.05 -13.09
CA TRP A 221 3.04 1.08 -12.06
C TRP A 221 1.96 2.11 -12.40
N THR A 222 1.86 2.47 -13.67
CA THR A 222 1.01 3.58 -14.12
C THR A 222 -0.41 3.12 -14.46
N ILE A 223 -0.58 1.98 -15.12
CA ILE A 223 -1.90 1.52 -15.58
C ILE A 223 -2.88 1.35 -14.41
N PRO A 224 -2.58 0.60 -13.34
CA PRO A 224 -3.51 0.47 -12.21
C PRO A 224 -3.80 1.81 -11.53
N ALA A 225 -2.79 2.69 -11.43
CA ALA A 225 -2.95 4.01 -10.83
C ALA A 225 -3.89 4.91 -11.66
N VAL A 226 -3.75 4.93 -12.98
CA VAL A 226 -4.62 5.69 -13.88
C VAL A 226 -6.05 5.16 -13.85
N ILE A 227 -6.24 3.85 -13.98
CA ILE A 227 -7.57 3.22 -13.87
C ILE A 227 -8.21 3.57 -12.54
N GLY A 228 -7.48 3.43 -11.45
CA GLY A 228 -7.99 3.71 -10.13
C GLY A 228 -8.31 5.18 -9.90
N LEU A 229 -7.51 6.09 -10.43
CA LEU A 229 -7.81 7.53 -10.38
C LEU A 229 -9.11 7.84 -11.12
N ILE A 230 -9.30 7.29 -12.32
CA ILE A 230 -10.55 7.45 -13.10
C ILE A 230 -11.74 6.93 -12.28
N VAL A 231 -11.61 5.75 -11.67
CA VAL A 231 -12.66 5.17 -10.81
C VAL A 231 -12.97 6.09 -9.65
N ILE A 232 -11.96 6.61 -8.93
CA ILE A 232 -12.15 7.55 -7.82
C ILE A 232 -12.89 8.81 -8.29
N LEU A 233 -12.48 9.41 -9.41
CA LEU A 233 -13.10 10.62 -9.95
C LEU A 233 -14.56 10.38 -10.35
N VAL A 234 -14.85 9.28 -11.04
CA VAL A 234 -16.22 8.92 -11.43
C VAL A 234 -17.12 8.70 -10.21
N PHE A 235 -16.64 7.98 -9.19
CA PHE A 235 -17.43 7.78 -7.96
C PHE A 235 -17.63 9.08 -7.16
N ARG A 236 -16.65 9.97 -7.15
CA ARG A 236 -16.82 11.29 -6.50
C ARG A 236 -17.87 12.14 -7.19
N GLN A 237 -17.96 12.09 -8.52
CA GLN A 237 -18.95 12.86 -9.27
C GLN A 237 -20.35 12.26 -9.21
N ARG A 238 -20.49 10.94 -9.34
CA ARG A 238 -21.80 10.27 -9.43
C ARG A 238 -22.48 10.04 -8.10
N GLY A 239 -21.79 10.15 -6.97
CA GLY A 239 -22.28 9.87 -5.63
C GLY A 239 -22.75 8.41 -5.48
N PRO A 240 -22.00 7.52 -4.80
CA PRO A 240 -22.36 6.11 -4.64
C PRO A 240 -23.63 5.88 -3.79
N TRP A 241 -24.18 6.94 -3.24
CA TRP A 241 -25.21 6.91 -2.21
C TRP A 241 -26.49 7.69 -2.61
N ARG A 242 -26.88 7.60 -3.89
CA ARG A 242 -28.28 7.87 -4.19
C ARG A 242 -29.09 6.76 -3.51
N THR A 243 -29.47 6.98 -2.27
CA THR A 243 -30.60 6.29 -1.68
C THR A 243 -31.76 6.51 -2.63
N ARG A 244 -32.18 5.45 -3.34
CA ARG A 244 -33.53 5.40 -3.87
C ARG A 244 -34.46 5.39 -2.65
N HIS A 245 -34.81 6.57 -2.16
CA HIS A 245 -36.00 6.77 -1.41
C HIS A 245 -37.11 6.86 -2.46
N GLY A 246 -37.75 5.76 -2.71
CA GLY A 246 -39.04 5.55 -3.31
C GLY A 246 -39.69 4.49 -2.50
#